data_da21f28fa924d2aa96f9f3d09ff1e44d
#
_entry.id   da21f28fa924d2aa96f9f3d09ff1e44d
#
_cell.length_a   1.000
_cell.length_b   1.000
_cell.length_c   1.000
_cell.angle_alpha   90.00
_cell.angle_beta   90.00
_cell.angle_gamma   90.00
#
_symmetry.space_group_name_H-M   'P 1'
#
loop_
_entity.id
_entity.type
_entity.pdbx_description
1 polymer ?
#
loop_
_entity_poly.entity_id
_entity_poly.type
_entity_poly.pdbx_seq_one_letter_code
_entity_poly.pdbx_strand_id
1 'polypeptide(L)'
;RIRNGEHSMLVRVSQVPERSKGYLIDSSVATNFYPGSPQKILFRYKYVFKNLFQYGIVGEKDAGEQFFKGEQKQGFDFYSAHIFARKIGIIKSLAIGDFTVNFGQGLTQWQSLAFKKSVDVINIKREADVLRPYNSAGEINFHRGVGITLAKNNWQFTLFGSYKNIDANFVADTSQSQEDFISSLQASGYHRTKSESED
;
A
#
# COMPACT_ATOMS: atom_id res chain seq x y z
N ARG A 1 7.95 13.01 -26.71
CA ARG A 1 6.97 13.96 -26.16
C ARG A 1 5.93 13.20 -25.34
N ILE A 2 5.88 13.43 -24.02
CA ILE A 2 4.97 12.75 -23.06
C ILE A 2 3.61 13.49 -22.97
N ARG A 3 3.30 14.40 -23.89
CA ARG A 3 2.18 15.36 -23.77
C ARG A 3 0.75 14.80 -23.99
N ASN A 4 0.62 13.60 -24.52
CA ASN A 4 -0.71 13.05 -24.89
C ASN A 4 -1.02 11.77 -24.10
N GLY A 5 -0.86 11.82 -22.79
CA GLY A 5 -1.25 10.71 -21.91
C GLY A 5 -2.65 10.93 -21.32
N GLU A 6 -3.15 9.88 -20.70
CA GLU A 6 -4.44 9.85 -20.02
C GLU A 6 -4.26 10.20 -18.53
N HIS A 7 -5.05 11.16 -18.06
CA HIS A 7 -5.13 11.53 -16.66
C HIS A 7 -6.36 10.89 -16.04
N SER A 8 -6.20 10.27 -14.90
CA SER A 8 -7.31 9.74 -14.12
C SER A 8 -7.21 10.26 -12.69
N MET A 9 -8.26 10.88 -12.23
CA MET A 9 -8.40 11.38 -10.86
C MET A 9 -9.64 10.77 -10.23
N LEU A 10 -9.51 10.23 -9.04
CA LEU A 10 -10.60 9.67 -8.24
C LEU A 10 -10.55 10.27 -6.85
N VAL A 11 -11.67 10.82 -6.43
CA VAL A 11 -11.92 11.20 -5.03
C VAL A 11 -13.12 10.40 -4.57
N ARG A 12 -12.97 9.66 -3.48
CA ARG A 12 -14.05 8.90 -2.87
C ARG A 12 -14.16 9.30 -1.41
N VAL A 13 -15.35 9.70 -1.01
CA VAL A 13 -15.72 9.92 0.38
C VAL A 13 -16.81 8.93 0.73
N SER A 14 -16.64 8.20 1.81
CA SER A 14 -17.63 7.25 2.30
C SER A 14 -17.76 7.36 3.82
N GLN A 15 -18.94 7.07 4.33
CA GLN A 15 -19.24 7.09 5.74
C GLN A 15 -20.29 6.02 6.05
N VAL A 16 -20.11 5.33 7.18
CA VAL A 16 -21.14 4.47 7.76
C VAL A 16 -22.04 5.36 8.61
N PRO A 17 -23.37 5.35 8.39
CA PRO A 17 -24.31 6.19 9.16
C PRO A 17 -24.33 5.85 10.65
N GLU A 18 -24.19 4.57 10.99
CA GLU A 18 -24.14 4.08 12.36
C GLU A 18 -22.84 4.51 13.03
N ARG A 19 -22.94 5.08 14.22
CA ARG A 19 -21.77 5.49 15.00
C ARG A 19 -21.10 4.29 15.64
N SER A 20 -19.85 4.03 15.29
CA SER A 20 -19.00 3.07 15.97
C SER A 20 -18.76 3.45 17.42
N LYS A 21 -18.53 2.46 18.27
CA LYS A 21 -18.32 2.66 19.73
C LYS A 21 -17.21 3.68 20.02
N GLY A 22 -16.15 3.70 19.26
CA GLY A 22 -15.02 4.63 19.44
C GLY A 22 -15.39 6.12 19.37
N TYR A 23 -16.50 6.48 18.70
CA TYR A 23 -17.02 7.85 18.68
C TYR A 23 -17.93 8.19 19.87
N LEU A 24 -18.31 7.19 20.66
CA LEU A 24 -19.22 7.34 21.83
C LEU A 24 -18.46 7.31 23.15
N ILE A 25 -17.16 6.97 23.12
CA ILE A 25 -16.30 6.89 24.28
C ILE A 25 -15.81 8.28 24.63
N ASP A 26 -15.88 8.64 25.90
CA ASP A 26 -15.31 9.90 26.40
C ASP A 26 -13.78 9.83 26.41
N SER A 27 -13.16 10.77 25.74
CA SER A 27 -11.70 10.91 25.64
C SER A 27 -10.99 11.11 26.99
N SER A 28 -11.73 11.52 28.01
CA SER A 28 -11.20 11.70 29.37
C SER A 28 -11.03 10.39 30.14
N VAL A 29 -11.70 9.33 29.71
CA VAL A 29 -11.83 8.08 30.50
C VAL A 29 -11.09 6.90 29.85
N ALA A 30 -10.91 6.90 28.53
CA ALA A 30 -10.35 5.75 27.81
C ALA A 30 -9.43 6.17 26.64
N THR A 31 -8.47 5.33 26.32
CA THR A 31 -7.53 5.50 25.20
C THR A 31 -8.09 5.03 23.86
N ASN A 32 -9.22 4.30 23.85
CA ASN A 32 -9.82 3.69 22.66
C ASN A 32 -10.86 4.58 21.95
N PHE A 33 -10.81 5.90 22.14
CA PHE A 33 -11.68 6.83 21.42
C PHE A 33 -11.09 7.17 20.05
N TYR A 34 -11.97 7.56 19.13
CA TYR A 34 -11.57 8.00 17.77
C TYR A 34 -11.49 9.52 17.72
N PRO A 35 -10.28 10.11 17.60
CA PRO A 35 -10.09 11.57 17.59
C PRO A 35 -10.46 12.20 16.23
N GLY A 36 -10.59 11.40 15.18
CA GLY A 36 -10.87 11.85 13.83
C GLY A 36 -12.34 11.79 13.43
N SER A 37 -12.61 12.20 12.21
CA SER A 37 -13.96 12.23 11.65
C SER A 37 -14.40 10.86 11.12
N PRO A 38 -15.72 10.58 11.03
CA PRO A 38 -16.23 9.28 10.58
C PRO A 38 -16.11 9.05 9.05
N GLN A 39 -15.68 10.05 8.31
CA GLN A 39 -15.50 9.92 6.87
C GLN A 39 -14.20 9.18 6.54
N LYS A 40 -14.29 8.17 5.68
CA LYS A 40 -13.17 7.59 4.97
C LYS A 40 -12.98 8.36 3.65
N ILE A 41 -11.76 8.84 3.41
CA ILE A 41 -11.42 9.65 2.24
C ILE A 41 -10.32 8.95 1.47
N LEU A 42 -10.53 8.74 0.18
CA LEU A 42 -9.53 8.23 -0.75
C LEU A 42 -9.33 9.24 -1.87
N PHE A 43 -8.10 9.65 -2.05
CA PHE A 43 -7.64 10.42 -3.21
C PHE A 43 -6.70 9.55 -4.02
N ARG A 44 -6.88 9.51 -5.34
CA ARG A 44 -5.98 8.83 -6.26
C ARG A 44 -5.86 9.61 -7.56
N TYR A 45 -4.64 9.91 -7.93
CA TYR A 45 -4.32 10.47 -9.23
C TYR A 45 -3.36 9.56 -9.97
N LYS A 46 -3.57 9.38 -11.27
CA LYS A 46 -2.74 8.56 -12.13
C LYS A 46 -2.63 9.20 -13.50
N TYR A 47 -1.44 9.21 -14.04
CA TYR A 47 -1.13 9.55 -15.41
C TYR A 47 -0.56 8.33 -16.14
N VAL A 48 -1.02 8.06 -17.37
CA VAL A 48 -0.55 6.96 -18.21
C VAL A 48 -0.28 7.46 -19.61
N PHE A 49 0.92 7.21 -20.12
CA PHE A 49 1.30 7.49 -21.49
C PHE A 49 1.58 6.20 -22.25
N LYS A 50 0.69 5.79 -23.16
CA LYS A 50 0.85 4.65 -24.09
C LYS A 50 1.38 3.36 -23.44
N ASN A 51 1.05 3.10 -22.21
CA ASN A 51 1.61 1.98 -21.44
C ASN A 51 3.16 1.92 -21.40
N LEU A 52 3.83 3.02 -21.74
CA LEU A 52 5.28 3.16 -21.70
C LEU A 52 5.75 3.87 -20.44
N PHE A 53 4.97 4.81 -19.97
CA PHE A 53 5.26 5.61 -18.79
C PHE A 53 3.99 5.85 -17.97
N GLN A 54 4.12 5.70 -16.67
CA GLN A 54 3.03 5.93 -15.73
C GLN A 54 3.60 6.54 -14.46
N TYR A 55 2.87 7.43 -13.86
CA TYR A 55 3.08 7.84 -12.47
C TYR A 55 1.73 8.04 -11.78
N GLY A 56 1.75 7.94 -10.47
CA GLY A 56 0.55 8.13 -9.69
C GLY A 56 0.85 8.41 -8.23
N ILE A 57 -0.16 8.94 -7.57
CA ILE A 57 -0.17 9.19 -6.13
C ILE A 57 -1.52 8.78 -5.56
N VAL A 58 -1.47 8.19 -4.38
CA VAL A 58 -2.64 7.78 -3.59
C VAL A 58 -2.50 8.38 -2.21
N GLY A 59 -3.60 8.89 -1.67
CA GLY A 59 -3.72 9.27 -0.27
C GLY A 59 -4.99 8.66 0.30
N GLU A 60 -4.91 8.06 1.47
CA GLU A 60 -6.06 7.50 2.18
C GLU A 60 -6.11 8.02 3.60
N LYS A 61 -7.30 8.24 4.09
CA LYS A 61 -7.65 8.49 5.47
C LYS A 61 -8.79 7.57 5.85
N ASP A 62 -8.59 6.76 6.86
CA ASP A 62 -9.64 5.90 7.37
C ASP A 62 -10.63 6.62 8.31
N ALA A 63 -11.78 5.98 8.52
CA ALA A 63 -12.79 6.49 9.43
C ALA A 63 -12.26 6.43 10.87
N GLY A 64 -12.27 7.55 11.58
CA GLY A 64 -11.76 7.67 12.94
C GLY A 64 -10.38 8.32 13.04
N GLU A 65 -9.65 8.41 11.94
CA GLU A 65 -8.35 9.07 11.89
C GLU A 65 -8.46 10.57 11.78
N GLN A 66 -7.43 11.25 12.25
CA GLN A 66 -7.32 12.70 12.15
C GLN A 66 -6.96 13.11 10.70
N PHE A 67 -7.35 14.32 10.33
CA PHE A 67 -7.07 14.86 9.00
C PHE A 67 -6.68 16.33 9.12
N PHE A 68 -5.45 16.67 8.77
CA PHE A 68 -4.83 17.98 8.99
C PHE A 68 -4.87 18.47 10.45
N LYS A 69 -4.93 17.55 11.41
CA LYS A 69 -4.99 17.84 12.85
C LYS A 69 -4.19 16.81 13.64
N GLY A 70 -3.79 17.21 14.86
CA GLY A 70 -3.13 16.35 15.82
C GLY A 70 -1.84 15.75 15.27
N GLU A 71 -1.77 14.44 15.23
CA GLU A 71 -0.61 13.69 14.74
C GLU A 71 -0.53 13.66 13.21
N GLN A 72 -1.69 13.70 12.51
CA GLN A 72 -1.78 13.69 11.05
C GLN A 72 -1.76 15.10 10.44
N LYS A 73 -0.73 15.87 10.73
CA LYS A 73 -0.56 17.26 10.25
C LYS A 73 -0.43 17.35 8.73
N GLN A 74 0.03 16.29 8.08
CA GLN A 74 0.22 16.23 6.62
C GLN A 74 -1.03 15.83 5.85
N GLY A 75 -2.13 15.53 6.54
CA GLY A 75 -3.43 15.22 5.96
C GLY A 75 -3.78 13.75 6.01
N PHE A 76 -3.43 12.99 4.97
CA PHE A 76 -3.73 11.56 4.93
C PHE A 76 -2.80 10.77 5.84
N ASP A 77 -3.30 9.67 6.36
CA ASP A 77 -2.53 8.72 7.13
C ASP A 77 -1.62 7.89 6.22
N PHE A 78 -2.16 7.41 5.14
CA PHE A 78 -1.41 6.65 4.15
C PHE A 78 -1.14 7.45 2.88
N TYR A 79 0.11 7.39 2.41
CA TYR A 79 0.54 7.90 1.11
C TYR A 79 1.28 6.83 0.31
N SER A 80 0.93 6.72 -0.95
CA SER A 80 1.63 5.89 -1.93
C SER A 80 1.92 6.69 -3.19
N ALA A 81 3.13 6.57 -3.71
CA ALA A 81 3.50 7.20 -4.96
C ALA A 81 4.40 6.28 -5.79
N HIS A 82 4.23 6.31 -7.11
CA HIS A 82 5.04 5.52 -8.02
C HIS A 82 5.36 6.26 -9.32
N ILE A 83 6.51 5.92 -9.88
CA ILE A 83 6.90 6.20 -11.26
C ILE A 83 7.24 4.87 -11.90
N PHE A 84 6.66 4.60 -13.07
CA PHE A 84 6.85 3.34 -13.77
C PHE A 84 7.10 3.59 -15.26
N ALA A 85 8.17 2.99 -15.77
CA ALA A 85 8.54 3.11 -17.19
C ALA A 85 8.78 1.73 -17.79
N ARG A 86 8.49 1.58 -19.08
CA ARG A 86 8.65 0.33 -19.84
C ARG A 86 9.33 0.58 -21.17
N LYS A 87 10.00 -0.46 -21.70
CA LYS A 87 10.56 -0.51 -23.05
C LYS A 87 11.57 0.62 -23.35
N ILE A 88 12.51 0.85 -22.43
CA ILE A 88 13.59 1.81 -22.61
C ILE A 88 14.86 1.04 -22.96
N GLY A 89 15.11 0.84 -24.27
CA GLY A 89 16.24 0.02 -24.72
C GLY A 89 16.19 -1.40 -24.18
N ILE A 90 17.19 -1.81 -23.40
CA ILE A 90 17.25 -3.13 -22.75
C ILE A 90 16.41 -3.19 -21.47
N ILE A 91 15.93 -2.04 -20.97
CA ILE A 91 15.09 -2.00 -19.77
C ILE A 91 13.65 -2.37 -20.17
N LYS A 92 13.21 -3.56 -19.78
CA LYS A 92 11.83 -4.01 -19.99
C LYS A 92 10.87 -3.24 -19.09
N SER A 93 11.22 -3.05 -17.82
CA SER A 93 10.45 -2.26 -16.85
C SER A 93 11.35 -1.66 -15.78
N LEU A 94 11.00 -0.45 -15.34
CA LEU A 94 11.61 0.28 -14.24
C LEU A 94 10.49 0.76 -13.33
N ALA A 95 10.60 0.46 -12.05
CA ALA A 95 9.70 0.90 -10.99
C ALA A 95 10.47 1.74 -9.97
N ILE A 96 9.94 2.90 -9.60
CA ILE A 96 10.47 3.78 -8.55
C ILE A 96 9.30 4.16 -7.65
N GLY A 97 9.50 4.10 -6.34
CA GLY A 97 8.46 4.33 -5.34
C GLY A 97 7.75 3.03 -4.99
N ASP A 98 6.42 3.00 -5.04
CA ASP A 98 5.64 1.85 -4.61
C ASP A 98 5.30 0.92 -5.79
N PHE A 99 5.66 -0.35 -5.66
CA PHE A 99 5.48 -1.37 -6.69
C PHE A 99 5.20 -2.74 -6.08
N THR A 100 4.70 -3.65 -6.91
CA THR A 100 4.51 -5.05 -6.56
C THR A 100 5.43 -5.96 -7.35
N VAL A 101 5.79 -7.09 -6.77
CA VAL A 101 6.66 -8.10 -7.37
C VAL A 101 5.93 -9.43 -7.46
N ASN A 102 6.02 -10.09 -8.63
CA ASN A 102 5.42 -11.39 -8.86
C ASN A 102 6.42 -12.31 -9.55
N PHE A 103 6.78 -13.40 -8.91
CA PHE A 103 7.71 -14.36 -9.48
C PHE A 103 7.03 -15.70 -9.80
N GLY A 104 7.22 -16.16 -11.03
CA GLY A 104 6.79 -17.48 -11.51
C GLY A 104 5.31 -17.73 -11.24
N GLN A 105 5.04 -18.80 -10.50
CA GLN A 105 3.69 -19.21 -10.11
C GLN A 105 3.30 -18.74 -8.68
N GLY A 106 4.10 -17.87 -8.08
CA GLY A 106 3.85 -17.32 -6.75
C GLY A 106 4.30 -18.22 -5.60
N LEU A 107 5.29 -19.07 -5.83
CA LEU A 107 5.85 -19.90 -4.77
C LEU A 107 6.59 -19.06 -3.72
N THR A 108 7.40 -18.11 -4.19
CA THR A 108 8.18 -17.24 -3.30
C THR A 108 7.49 -15.90 -3.05
N GLN A 109 6.92 -15.29 -4.09
CA GLN A 109 6.30 -13.99 -3.99
C GLN A 109 5.20 -13.78 -5.05
N TRP A 110 4.03 -13.36 -4.57
CA TRP A 110 2.89 -13.02 -5.41
C TRP A 110 2.03 -11.95 -4.74
N GLN A 111 1.96 -10.77 -5.33
CA GLN A 111 1.18 -9.63 -4.85
C GLN A 111 0.06 -9.24 -5.82
N SER A 112 -0.06 -9.91 -6.96
CA SER A 112 -1.19 -9.76 -7.86
C SER A 112 -2.39 -10.59 -7.42
N LEU A 113 -3.57 -10.24 -7.91
CA LEU A 113 -4.78 -11.02 -7.66
C LEU A 113 -4.57 -12.48 -8.08
N ALA A 114 -4.95 -13.39 -7.21
CA ALA A 114 -4.96 -14.81 -7.46
C ALA A 114 -6.33 -15.37 -7.07
N PHE A 115 -7.14 -15.69 -8.05
CA PHE A 115 -8.42 -16.36 -7.82
C PHE A 115 -8.14 -17.81 -7.45
N LYS A 116 -8.54 -18.22 -6.24
CA LYS A 116 -8.34 -19.59 -5.75
C LYS A 116 -9.24 -20.62 -6.42
N LYS A 117 -10.39 -20.18 -6.95
CA LYS A 117 -11.35 -21.01 -7.66
C LYS A 117 -11.79 -20.25 -8.90
N SER A 118 -11.64 -20.87 -10.06
CA SER A 118 -12.12 -20.39 -11.36
C SER A 118 -13.06 -21.42 -11.97
N VAL A 119 -14.03 -20.94 -12.74
CA VAL A 119 -14.89 -21.79 -13.57
C VAL A 119 -14.06 -22.47 -14.68
N ASP A 120 -12.97 -21.84 -15.08
CA ASP A 120 -12.02 -22.37 -16.07
C ASP A 120 -11.02 -23.32 -15.39
N VAL A 121 -11.32 -24.60 -15.43
CA VAL A 121 -10.46 -25.68 -14.92
C VAL A 121 -9.08 -25.72 -15.62
N ILE A 122 -8.97 -25.11 -16.80
CA ILE A 122 -7.77 -25.12 -17.66
C ILE A 122 -6.77 -24.01 -17.25
N ASN A 123 -7.20 -22.95 -16.55
CA ASN A 123 -6.37 -21.80 -16.19
C ASN A 123 -5.56 -22.07 -14.92
N ILE A 124 -4.59 -22.99 -15.01
CA ILE A 124 -3.75 -23.39 -13.87
C ILE A 124 -2.57 -22.42 -13.67
N LYS A 125 -2.09 -21.79 -14.77
CA LYS A 125 -0.92 -20.91 -14.72
C LYS A 125 -1.31 -19.49 -14.29
N ARG A 126 -0.57 -18.98 -13.32
CA ARG A 126 -0.62 -17.56 -12.95
C ARG A 126 0.32 -16.78 -13.87
N GLU A 127 -0.20 -15.76 -14.53
CA GLU A 127 0.59 -14.86 -15.36
C GLU A 127 0.45 -13.42 -14.85
N ALA A 128 1.57 -12.78 -14.52
CA ALA A 128 1.64 -11.38 -14.22
C ALA A 128 3.02 -10.83 -14.60
N ASP A 129 3.08 -9.54 -14.93
CA ASP A 129 4.37 -8.85 -15.03
C ASP A 129 5.12 -8.96 -13.70
N VAL A 130 6.43 -9.22 -13.78
CA VAL A 130 7.29 -9.35 -12.58
C VAL A 130 7.22 -8.08 -11.74
N LEU A 131 7.41 -6.92 -12.35
CA LEU A 131 7.27 -5.61 -11.69
C LEU A 131 5.99 -4.93 -12.18
N ARG A 132 5.18 -4.44 -11.25
CA ARG A 132 3.97 -3.66 -11.53
C ARG A 132 3.90 -2.44 -10.61
N PRO A 133 3.44 -1.28 -11.11
CA PRO A 133 3.23 -0.12 -10.27
C PRO A 133 2.13 -0.39 -9.25
N TYR A 134 2.32 0.06 -8.02
CA TYR A 134 1.30 0.00 -6.98
C TYR A 134 0.44 1.27 -7.03
N ASN A 135 -0.86 1.12 -7.08
CA ASN A 135 -1.82 2.22 -7.17
C ASN A 135 -3.08 1.91 -6.37
N SER A 136 -2.88 1.40 -5.17
CA SER A 136 -3.94 1.03 -4.22
C SER A 136 -3.67 1.69 -2.87
N ALA A 137 -4.66 1.65 -2.00
CA ALA A 137 -4.61 2.17 -0.66
C ALA A 137 -4.32 1.11 0.41
N GLY A 138 -3.97 -0.11 0.03
CA GLY A 138 -3.59 -1.14 1.01
C GLY A 138 -2.15 -0.95 1.46
N GLU A 139 -1.90 -0.93 2.74
CA GLU A 139 -0.61 -0.51 3.32
C GLU A 139 0.46 -1.59 3.33
N ILE A 140 0.10 -2.85 3.16
CA ILE A 140 1.00 -3.98 3.39
C ILE A 140 1.54 -4.58 2.10
N ASN A 141 0.69 -4.84 1.11
CA ASN A 141 1.01 -5.68 -0.04
C ASN A 141 1.74 -4.95 -1.17
N PHE A 142 2.80 -4.21 -0.86
CA PHE A 142 3.66 -3.56 -1.84
C PHE A 142 5.09 -3.40 -1.31
N HIS A 143 6.02 -3.13 -2.22
CA HIS A 143 7.40 -2.75 -1.94
C HIS A 143 7.60 -1.26 -2.19
N ARG A 144 8.34 -0.59 -1.34
CA ARG A 144 8.73 0.82 -1.50
C ARG A 144 10.23 0.88 -1.77
N GLY A 145 10.61 1.39 -2.94
CA GLY A 145 12.01 1.44 -3.34
C GLY A 145 12.21 1.52 -4.85
N VAL A 146 13.10 0.70 -5.39
CA VAL A 146 13.42 0.67 -6.82
C VAL A 146 13.46 -0.76 -7.32
N GLY A 147 12.90 -0.99 -8.50
CA GLY A 147 12.96 -2.28 -9.19
C GLY A 147 13.22 -2.11 -10.68
N ILE A 148 14.05 -2.96 -11.26
CA ILE A 148 14.39 -2.95 -12.67
C ILE A 148 14.32 -4.37 -13.25
N THR A 149 13.73 -4.49 -14.42
CA THR A 149 13.78 -5.72 -15.23
C THR A 149 14.50 -5.42 -16.53
N LEU A 150 15.59 -6.10 -16.75
CA LEU A 150 16.37 -6.07 -18.00
C LEU A 150 15.96 -7.25 -18.88
N ALA A 151 15.84 -7.03 -20.17
CA ALA A 151 15.55 -8.10 -21.12
C ALA A 151 16.42 -7.93 -22.37
N LYS A 152 17.09 -9.03 -22.77
CA LYS A 152 17.88 -9.10 -24.00
C LYS A 152 17.78 -10.50 -24.58
N ASN A 153 17.34 -10.59 -25.84
CA ASN A 153 17.04 -11.87 -26.49
C ASN A 153 16.06 -12.72 -25.63
N ASN A 154 16.46 -13.93 -25.28
CA ASN A 154 15.68 -14.87 -24.46
C ASN A 154 15.96 -14.74 -22.94
N TRP A 155 16.85 -13.81 -22.54
CA TRP A 155 17.22 -13.61 -21.15
C TRP A 155 16.43 -12.47 -20.53
N GLN A 156 15.96 -12.69 -19.32
CA GLN A 156 15.32 -11.68 -18.51
C GLN A 156 15.90 -11.72 -17.10
N PHE A 157 16.33 -10.58 -16.62
CA PHE A 157 16.89 -10.42 -15.29
C PHE A 157 16.16 -9.32 -14.54
N THR A 158 15.71 -9.62 -13.32
CA THR A 158 15.02 -8.65 -12.46
C THR A 158 15.78 -8.48 -11.16
N LEU A 159 16.02 -7.22 -10.80
CA LEU A 159 16.60 -6.81 -9.52
C LEU A 159 15.68 -5.77 -8.88
N PHE A 160 15.51 -5.84 -7.56
CA PHE A 160 14.80 -4.82 -6.81
C PHE A 160 15.37 -4.68 -5.40
N GLY A 161 15.25 -3.46 -4.85
CA GLY A 161 15.52 -3.14 -3.46
C GLY A 161 14.32 -2.42 -2.86
N SER A 162 13.97 -2.79 -1.63
CA SER A 162 12.82 -2.22 -0.93
C SER A 162 13.18 -1.96 0.53
N TYR A 163 12.78 -0.78 0.99
CA TYR A 163 12.81 -0.42 2.41
C TYR A 163 11.47 0.22 2.76
N LYS A 164 10.78 -0.36 3.74
CA LYS A 164 9.49 0.12 4.22
C LYS A 164 9.35 -0.18 5.70
N ASN A 165 8.90 0.78 6.47
CA ASN A 165 8.46 0.56 7.85
C ASN A 165 7.12 -0.19 7.84
N ILE A 166 6.94 -1.06 8.80
CA ILE A 166 5.72 -1.83 9.02
C ILE A 166 5.41 -1.71 10.50
N ASP A 167 4.18 -1.36 10.80
CA ASP A 167 3.72 -1.22 12.17
C ASP A 167 3.58 -2.59 12.82
N ALA A 168 4.01 -2.70 14.07
CA ALA A 168 4.08 -3.95 14.79
C ALA A 168 3.73 -3.75 16.27
N ASN A 169 3.02 -4.71 16.84
CA ASN A 169 2.75 -4.72 18.28
C ASN A 169 3.96 -5.29 19.03
N PHE A 170 4.49 -4.50 19.94
CA PHE A 170 5.56 -4.91 20.84
C PHE A 170 5.00 -5.46 22.15
N VAL A 171 5.61 -6.50 22.64
CA VAL A 171 5.38 -6.99 24.01
C VAL A 171 6.69 -6.80 24.78
N ALA A 172 6.62 -5.90 25.78
CA ALA A 172 7.72 -5.75 26.72
C ALA A 172 7.80 -6.99 27.59
N ASP A 173 8.94 -7.69 27.58
CA ASP A 173 9.19 -8.79 28.49
C ASP A 173 9.47 -8.22 29.90
N THR A 174 8.56 -8.44 30.83
CA THR A 174 8.69 -8.06 32.23
C THR A 174 9.62 -8.99 33.03
N SER A 175 10.09 -10.07 32.41
CA SER A 175 11.10 -10.96 32.98
C SER A 175 12.50 -10.47 32.61
N GLN A 176 13.38 -10.36 33.54
CA GLN A 176 14.77 -9.86 33.59
C GLN A 176 15.69 -9.94 32.34
N SER A 177 15.24 -10.47 31.21
CA SER A 177 15.90 -10.41 29.92
C SER A 177 15.27 -9.27 29.10
N GLN A 178 15.94 -8.19 29.03
CA GLN A 178 15.57 -6.86 28.46
C GLN A 178 15.42 -6.88 26.92
N GLU A 179 14.72 -7.86 26.36
CA GLU A 179 14.51 -7.95 24.92
C GLU A 179 13.01 -7.81 24.60
N ASP A 180 12.63 -6.65 24.08
CA ASP A 180 11.32 -6.44 23.50
C ASP A 180 11.18 -7.28 22.23
N PHE A 181 10.07 -8.00 22.09
CA PHE A 181 9.82 -8.80 20.89
C PHE A 181 8.53 -8.41 20.19
N ILE A 182 8.53 -8.54 18.87
CA ILE A 182 7.36 -8.29 18.04
C ILE A 182 6.40 -9.46 18.19
N SER A 183 5.20 -9.20 18.71
CA SER A 183 4.16 -10.21 18.88
C SER A 183 3.32 -10.41 17.62
N SER A 184 3.06 -9.34 16.88
CA SER A 184 2.32 -9.39 15.62
C SER A 184 2.60 -8.18 14.75
N LEU A 185 2.49 -8.34 13.43
CA LEU A 185 2.50 -7.21 12.50
C LEU A 185 1.10 -6.63 12.39
N GLN A 186 0.98 -5.32 12.42
CA GLN A 186 -0.28 -4.63 12.20
C GLN A 186 -0.63 -4.64 10.71
N ALA A 187 -1.57 -5.52 10.35
CA ALA A 187 -1.98 -5.70 8.96
C ALA A 187 -3.21 -4.86 8.58
N SER A 188 -3.80 -4.15 9.53
CA SER A 188 -5.04 -3.41 9.32
C SER A 188 -4.86 -2.03 8.70
N GLY A 189 -3.70 -1.39 8.89
CA GLY A 189 -3.43 0.00 8.50
C GLY A 189 -4.36 1.01 9.19
N TYR A 190 -4.84 0.71 10.39
CA TYR A 190 -5.69 1.64 11.15
C TYR A 190 -4.89 2.35 12.23
N HIS A 191 -4.91 3.68 12.20
CA HIS A 191 -4.31 4.57 13.20
C HIS A 191 -5.39 5.47 13.85
N ARG A 192 -6.46 4.82 14.36
CA ARG A 192 -7.67 5.48 14.86
C ARG A 192 -7.67 5.74 16.34
N THR A 193 -6.92 4.96 17.10
CA THR A 193 -6.84 5.07 18.56
C THR A 193 -5.44 5.52 18.95
N LYS A 194 -5.30 6.03 20.17
CA LYS A 194 -4.00 6.44 20.67
C LYS A 194 -3.01 5.29 20.72
N SER A 195 -3.46 4.08 21.05
CA SER A 195 -2.63 2.89 21.05
C SER A 195 -2.24 2.40 19.65
N GLU A 196 -3.08 2.64 18.63
CA GLU A 196 -2.77 2.31 17.22
C GLU A 196 -1.85 3.36 16.58
N SER A 197 -1.72 4.57 17.12
CA SER A 197 -0.90 5.65 16.58
C SER A 197 0.46 5.80 17.27
N GLU A 198 0.65 5.18 18.44
CA GLU A 198 1.92 5.19 19.19
C GLU A 198 2.82 3.98 18.86
N ASP A 199 2.33 3.01 18.08
CA ASP A 199 3.07 1.85 17.56
C ASP A 199 3.75 2.22 16.21
#